data_82a88f0bde89c5dbed3823efe6a6f650
#
_entry.id   82a88f0bde89c5dbed3823efe6a6f650
#
_cell.length_a   1.000
_cell.length_b   1.000
_cell.length_c   1.000
_cell.angle_alpha   90.00
_cell.angle_beta   90.00
_cell.angle_gamma   90.00
#
_symmetry.space_group_name_H-M   'P 1'
#
loop_
_entity.id
_entity.type
_entity.pdbx_description
1 polymer ?
#
loop_
_entity_poly.entity_id
_entity_poly.type
_entity_poly.pdbx_seq_one_letter_code
_entity_poly.pdbx_strand_id
1 'polypeptide(L)'
;MNMQTLASAEQSAAARQLVELIGGNWATQVIGVAARLGLADHVVSGVNQVEALARVCDCDPYALGRLLRGLAALGVMRLDGDGRCSLTTTGDLLRRDATLSLNAHAQWWSQQAWVVW
;
A
#
# COMPACT_ATOMS: atom_id res chain seq x y z
N MET A 1 -37.00 -18.04 -2.48
CA MET A 1 -35.81 -17.99 -3.37
C MET A 1 -35.73 -19.31 -4.15
N ASN A 2 -35.65 -19.26 -5.47
CA ASN A 2 -35.55 -20.45 -6.29
C ASN A 2 -34.10 -20.85 -6.53
N MET A 3 -33.90 -22.02 -7.17
CA MET A 3 -32.54 -22.55 -7.41
C MET A 3 -31.70 -21.68 -8.34
N GLN A 4 -32.33 -21.06 -9.34
CA GLN A 4 -31.65 -20.16 -10.26
C GLN A 4 -31.13 -18.91 -9.53
N THR A 5 -31.92 -18.37 -8.63
CA THR A 5 -31.54 -17.20 -7.83
C THR A 5 -30.37 -17.54 -6.89
N LEU A 6 -30.39 -18.73 -6.27
CA LEU A 6 -29.31 -19.22 -5.42
C LEU A 6 -28.03 -19.41 -6.21
N ALA A 7 -28.08 -20.07 -7.38
CA ALA A 7 -26.94 -20.29 -8.23
C ALA A 7 -26.36 -18.95 -8.73
N SER A 8 -27.19 -17.98 -9.07
CA SER A 8 -26.74 -16.64 -9.49
C SER A 8 -26.08 -15.89 -8.35
N ALA A 9 -26.59 -16.01 -7.12
CA ALA A 9 -25.99 -15.37 -5.94
C ALA A 9 -24.63 -15.99 -5.61
N GLU A 10 -24.52 -17.32 -5.67
CA GLU A 10 -23.26 -18.03 -5.47
C GLU A 10 -22.23 -17.65 -6.54
N GLN A 11 -22.67 -17.58 -7.80
CA GLN A 11 -21.81 -17.20 -8.91
C GLN A 11 -21.30 -15.76 -8.75
N SER A 12 -22.16 -14.84 -8.32
CA SER A 12 -21.76 -13.45 -8.09
C SER A 12 -20.75 -13.34 -6.95
N ALA A 13 -20.95 -14.10 -5.86
CA ALA A 13 -20.02 -14.12 -4.74
C ALA A 13 -18.67 -14.70 -5.15
N ALA A 14 -18.68 -15.78 -5.92
CA ALA A 14 -17.47 -16.41 -6.44
C ALA A 14 -16.70 -15.46 -7.38
N ALA A 15 -17.41 -14.74 -8.24
CA ALA A 15 -16.80 -13.77 -9.14
C ALA A 15 -16.13 -12.64 -8.37
N ARG A 16 -16.80 -12.12 -7.34
CA ARG A 16 -16.25 -11.07 -6.49
C ARG A 16 -14.97 -11.54 -5.79
N GLN A 17 -15.00 -12.75 -5.23
CA GLN A 17 -13.83 -13.35 -4.59
C GLN A 17 -12.68 -13.50 -5.58
N LEU A 18 -12.94 -13.97 -6.79
CA LEU A 18 -11.89 -14.14 -7.79
C LEU A 18 -11.29 -12.81 -8.23
N VAL A 19 -12.11 -11.77 -8.39
CA VAL A 19 -11.63 -10.42 -8.71
C VAL A 19 -10.71 -9.91 -7.60
N GLU A 20 -11.06 -10.12 -6.33
CA GLU A 20 -10.22 -9.74 -5.21
C GLU A 20 -8.89 -10.49 -5.21
N LEU A 21 -8.91 -11.78 -5.49
CA LEU A 21 -7.70 -12.60 -5.56
C LEU A 21 -6.80 -12.16 -6.73
N ILE A 22 -7.38 -11.90 -7.88
CA ILE A 22 -6.64 -11.43 -9.06
C ILE A 22 -5.97 -10.10 -8.78
N GLY A 23 -6.67 -9.19 -8.08
CA GLY A 23 -6.15 -7.87 -7.75
C GLY A 23 -5.26 -7.83 -6.51
N GLY A 24 -4.99 -8.98 -5.88
CA GLY A 24 -4.24 -9.02 -4.63
C GLY A 24 -2.82 -8.49 -4.71
N ASN A 25 -2.23 -8.44 -5.89
CA ASN A 25 -0.89 -7.92 -6.09
C ASN A 25 -0.77 -6.41 -5.89
N TRP A 26 -1.88 -5.67 -5.92
CA TRP A 26 -1.82 -4.22 -5.77
C TRP A 26 -1.25 -3.81 -4.40
N ALA A 27 -1.61 -4.54 -3.36
CA ALA A 27 -1.09 -4.27 -2.02
C ALA A 27 0.43 -4.44 -1.97
N THR A 28 0.94 -5.51 -2.55
CA THR A 28 2.38 -5.76 -2.63
C THR A 28 3.10 -4.63 -3.38
N GLN A 29 2.54 -4.18 -4.49
CA GLN A 29 3.15 -3.13 -5.30
C GLN A 29 3.11 -1.76 -4.59
N VAL A 30 2.00 -1.42 -3.96
CA VAL A 30 1.85 -0.17 -3.20
C VAL A 30 2.86 -0.13 -2.05
N ILE A 31 2.95 -1.20 -1.27
CA ILE A 31 3.88 -1.29 -0.15
C ILE A 31 5.33 -1.28 -0.66
N GLY A 32 5.60 -1.99 -1.74
CA GLY A 32 6.94 -2.04 -2.34
C GLY A 32 7.44 -0.67 -2.81
N VAL A 33 6.57 0.12 -3.44
CA VAL A 33 6.91 1.49 -3.86
C VAL A 33 7.16 2.36 -2.63
N ALA A 34 6.32 2.27 -1.60
CA ALA A 34 6.51 3.01 -0.36
C ALA A 34 7.86 2.67 0.28
N ALA A 35 8.23 1.40 0.29
CA ALA A 35 9.51 0.94 0.82
C ALA A 35 10.69 1.50 0.02
N ARG A 36 10.60 1.44 -1.30
CA ARG A 36 11.65 1.93 -2.19
C ARG A 36 11.85 3.43 -2.06
N LEU A 37 10.77 4.19 -1.95
CA LEU A 37 10.82 5.64 -1.77
C LEU A 37 11.28 6.05 -0.36
N GLY A 38 11.31 5.13 0.59
CA GLY A 38 11.66 5.43 1.97
C GLY A 38 10.63 6.30 2.68
N LEU A 39 9.34 6.14 2.34
CA LEU A 39 8.29 6.99 2.90
C LEU A 39 8.25 6.95 4.43
N ALA A 40 8.39 5.76 5.01
CA ALA A 40 8.35 5.62 6.47
C ALA A 40 9.48 6.41 7.14
N ASP A 41 10.68 6.36 6.57
CA ASP A 41 11.83 7.10 7.11
C ASP A 41 11.62 8.61 7.01
N HIS A 42 11.10 9.09 5.89
CA HIS A 42 10.80 10.52 5.71
C HIS A 42 9.74 11.02 6.68
N VAL A 43 8.66 10.25 6.86
CA VAL A 43 7.58 10.61 7.77
C VAL A 43 8.09 10.71 9.20
N VAL A 44 8.89 9.75 9.64
CA VAL A 44 9.47 9.76 10.99
C VAL A 44 10.42 10.94 11.17
N SER A 45 11.12 11.36 10.13
CA SER A 45 12.02 12.52 10.21
C SER A 45 11.27 13.86 10.17
N GLY A 46 9.95 13.85 10.05
CA GLY A 46 9.13 15.07 10.09
C GLY A 46 8.60 15.54 8.74
N VAL A 47 8.92 14.84 7.65
CA VAL A 47 8.38 15.16 6.31
C VAL A 47 7.07 14.41 6.15
N ASN A 48 5.95 15.06 6.51
CA ASN A 48 4.67 14.38 6.64
C ASN A 48 3.53 15.02 5.83
N GLN A 49 3.82 15.98 4.97
CA GLN A 49 2.86 16.57 4.04
C GLN A 49 3.11 16.04 2.63
N VAL A 50 2.05 15.84 1.86
CA VAL A 50 2.12 15.22 0.53
C VAL A 50 3.11 15.97 -0.38
N GLU A 51 3.00 17.31 -0.43
CA GLU A 51 3.85 18.12 -1.30
C GLU A 51 5.33 18.03 -0.89
N ALA A 52 5.60 18.06 0.40
CA ALA A 52 6.95 17.95 0.92
C ALA A 52 7.53 16.57 0.66
N LEU A 53 6.75 15.52 0.87
CA LEU A 53 7.16 14.15 0.56
C LEU A 53 7.45 13.98 -0.93
N ALA A 54 6.61 14.54 -1.79
CA ALA A 54 6.81 14.46 -3.24
C ALA A 54 8.12 15.11 -3.66
N ARG A 55 8.48 16.25 -3.04
CA ARG A 55 9.76 16.91 -3.32
C ARG A 55 10.95 16.06 -2.89
N VAL A 56 10.90 15.50 -1.69
CA VAL A 56 12.01 14.67 -1.16
C VAL A 56 12.18 13.40 -1.99
N CYS A 57 11.07 12.81 -2.45
CA CYS A 57 11.08 11.59 -3.23
C CYS A 57 11.24 11.83 -4.73
N ASP A 58 11.25 13.09 -5.16
CA ASP A 58 11.32 13.49 -6.56
C ASP A 58 10.24 12.79 -7.40
N CYS A 59 9.00 12.96 -6.99
CA CYS A 59 7.86 12.37 -7.67
C CYS A 59 6.69 13.34 -7.74
N ASP A 60 5.69 12.99 -8.56
CA ASP A 60 4.50 13.78 -8.76
C ASP A 60 3.62 13.78 -7.49
N PRO A 61 3.24 14.96 -6.97
CA PRO A 61 2.43 15.02 -5.74
C PRO A 61 1.05 14.40 -5.90
N TYR A 62 0.43 14.47 -7.07
CA TYR A 62 -0.87 13.85 -7.30
C TYR A 62 -0.77 12.33 -7.24
N ALA A 63 0.22 11.75 -7.92
CA ALA A 63 0.46 10.32 -7.89
C ALA A 63 0.82 9.85 -6.48
N LEU A 64 1.64 10.60 -5.76
CA LEU A 64 2.00 10.27 -4.39
C LEU A 64 0.77 10.32 -3.47
N GLY A 65 -0.11 11.30 -3.65
CA GLY A 65 -1.35 11.38 -2.90
C GLY A 65 -2.22 10.13 -3.08
N ARG A 66 -2.28 9.60 -4.29
CA ARG A 66 -2.98 8.33 -4.57
C ARG A 66 -2.33 7.15 -3.88
N LEU A 67 -1.00 7.09 -3.90
CA LEU A 67 -0.24 6.04 -3.20
C LEU A 67 -0.52 6.09 -1.69
N LEU A 68 -0.50 7.27 -1.09
CA LEU A 68 -0.77 7.45 0.33
C LEU A 68 -2.19 7.02 0.69
N ARG A 69 -3.18 7.31 -0.16
CA ARG A 69 -4.55 6.82 0.06
C ARG A 69 -4.61 5.30 0.01
N GLY A 70 -3.88 4.67 -0.90
CA GLY A 70 -3.76 3.21 -0.95
C GLY A 70 -3.15 2.65 0.32
N LEU A 71 -2.06 3.25 0.80
CA LEU A 71 -1.41 2.83 2.05
C LEU A 71 -2.33 3.02 3.25
N ALA A 72 -3.14 4.08 3.27
CA ALA A 72 -4.12 4.30 4.32
C ALA A 72 -5.22 3.24 4.29
N ALA A 73 -5.71 2.90 3.10
CA ALA A 73 -6.71 1.84 2.93
C ALA A 73 -6.20 0.48 3.41
N LEU A 74 -4.89 0.23 3.27
CA LEU A 74 -4.25 -1.01 3.72
C LEU A 74 -3.89 -0.98 5.21
N GLY A 75 -4.05 0.15 5.89
CA GLY A 75 -3.68 0.27 7.30
C GLY A 75 -2.18 0.43 7.55
N VAL A 76 -1.41 0.78 6.52
CA VAL A 76 0.04 0.99 6.63
C VAL A 76 0.35 2.41 7.08
N MET A 77 -0.46 3.36 6.66
CA MET A 77 -0.33 4.76 7.07
C MET A 77 -1.68 5.33 7.46
N ARG A 78 -1.65 6.46 8.17
CA ARG A 78 -2.82 7.30 8.39
C ARG A 78 -2.67 8.54 7.55
N LEU A 79 -3.76 8.96 6.92
CA LEU A 79 -3.79 10.18 6.11
C LEU A 79 -5.00 11.00 6.57
N ASP A 80 -4.76 12.20 7.09
CA ASP A 80 -5.87 13.06 7.53
C ASP A 80 -6.38 13.95 6.39
N GLY A 81 -7.43 14.71 6.67
CA GLY A 81 -8.08 15.56 5.68
C GLY A 81 -7.21 16.71 5.17
N ASP A 82 -6.16 17.06 5.90
CA ASP A 82 -5.23 18.13 5.53
C ASP A 82 -4.04 17.64 4.73
N GLY A 83 -4.02 16.37 4.37
CA GLY A 83 -2.91 15.77 3.62
C GLY A 83 -1.71 15.44 4.47
N ARG A 84 -1.85 15.41 5.78
CA ARG A 84 -0.80 15.01 6.70
C ARG A 84 -0.83 13.50 6.91
N CYS A 85 0.32 12.86 6.81
CA CYS A 85 0.42 11.43 7.00
C CYS A 85 1.24 11.07 8.24
N SER A 86 0.93 9.92 8.80
CA SER A 86 1.64 9.33 9.93
C SER A 86 1.69 7.83 9.77
N LEU A 87 2.61 7.19 10.49
CA LEU A 87 2.76 5.74 10.44
C LEU A 87 1.81 5.06 11.42
N THR A 88 1.22 3.95 10.99
CA THR A 88 0.61 2.99 11.89
C THR A 88 1.72 2.09 12.46
N THR A 89 1.38 1.24 13.42
CA THR A 89 2.31 0.22 13.93
C THR A 89 2.83 -0.66 12.78
N THR A 90 1.94 -1.01 11.84
CA THR A 90 2.31 -1.79 10.66
C THR A 90 3.28 -1.02 9.77
N GLY A 91 3.00 0.25 9.48
CA GLY A 91 3.85 1.08 8.63
C GLY A 91 5.22 1.36 9.24
N ASP A 92 5.30 1.37 10.56
CA ASP A 92 6.59 1.58 11.26
C ASP A 92 7.60 0.48 10.90
N LEU A 93 7.14 -0.72 10.55
CA LEU A 93 8.01 -1.83 10.15
C LEU A 93 8.67 -1.61 8.78
N LEU A 94 8.26 -0.60 8.03
CA LEU A 94 8.91 -0.23 6.78
C LEU A 94 10.09 0.72 6.96
N ARG A 95 10.34 1.20 8.16
CA ARG A 95 11.52 1.99 8.47
C ARG A 95 12.75 1.11 8.36
N ARG A 96 13.79 1.65 7.72
CA ARG A 96 15.05 0.90 7.54
C ARG A 96 15.75 0.65 8.87
N ASP A 97 15.59 1.54 9.84
CA ASP A 97 16.22 1.47 11.15
C ASP A 97 15.33 0.83 12.23
N ALA A 98 14.19 0.29 11.85
CA ALA A 98 13.33 -0.45 12.80
C ALA A 98 14.04 -1.72 13.26
N THR A 99 13.82 -2.12 14.52
CA THR A 99 14.41 -3.35 15.09
C THR A 99 14.04 -4.56 14.24
N LEU A 100 12.78 -4.64 13.79
CA LEU A 100 12.36 -5.60 12.79
C LEU A 100 11.95 -4.79 11.56
N SER A 101 12.87 -4.61 10.62
CA SER A 101 12.55 -3.90 9.38
C SER A 101 12.13 -4.87 8.30
N LEU A 102 10.99 -4.61 7.68
CA LEU A 102 10.49 -5.35 6.53
C LEU A 102 10.66 -4.58 5.21
N ASN A 103 11.44 -3.50 5.23
CA ASN A 103 11.64 -2.67 4.04
C ASN A 103 12.24 -3.48 2.88
N ALA A 104 13.35 -4.16 3.12
CA ALA A 104 14.01 -4.97 2.09
C ALA A 104 13.12 -6.13 1.62
N HIS A 105 12.37 -6.72 2.53
CA HIS A 105 11.41 -7.80 2.22
C HIS A 105 10.33 -7.29 1.27
N ALA A 106 9.77 -6.12 1.55
CA ALA A 106 8.74 -5.50 0.69
C ALA A 106 9.29 -5.21 -0.71
N GLN A 107 10.51 -4.71 -0.81
CA GLN A 107 11.13 -4.42 -2.10
C GLN A 107 11.40 -5.71 -2.88
N TRP A 108 11.87 -6.75 -2.21
CA TRP A 108 12.16 -8.02 -2.86
C TRP A 108 10.89 -8.63 -3.47
N TRP A 109 9.80 -8.68 -2.70
CA TRP A 109 8.55 -9.24 -3.18
C TRP A 109 7.90 -8.43 -4.30
N SER A 110 8.00 -7.10 -4.24
CA SER A 110 7.41 -6.24 -5.26
C SER A 110 8.21 -6.17 -6.56
N GLN A 111 9.49 -6.51 -6.54
CA GLN A 111 10.38 -6.41 -7.69
C GLN A 111 10.91 -7.78 -8.14
N GLN A 112 11.80 -8.36 -7.36
CA GLN A 112 12.57 -9.54 -7.79
C GLN A 112 11.71 -10.80 -7.80
N ALA A 113 10.96 -11.04 -6.74
CA ALA A 113 10.09 -12.22 -6.68
C ALA A 113 9.05 -12.19 -7.79
N TRP A 114 8.57 -11.00 -8.12
CA TRP A 114 7.57 -10.83 -9.18
C TRP A 114 8.08 -11.21 -10.56
N VAL A 115 9.34 -10.93 -10.85
CA VAL A 115 9.95 -11.24 -12.15
C VAL A 115 10.26 -12.72 -12.29
N VAL A 116 10.48 -13.44 -11.19
CA VAL A 116 10.84 -14.87 -11.22
C VAL A 116 9.67 -15.77 -11.59
N TRP A 117 8.44 -15.35 -11.36
CA TRP A 117 7.24 -16.12 -11.70
C TRP A 117 6.89 -15.99 -13.18
#